data_b2ae65ccd0a2d7125ee6057ad3fb6b4c
#
_entry.id   b2ae65ccd0a2d7125ee6057ad3fb6b4c
#
_cell.length_a   1.000
_cell.length_b   1.000
_cell.length_c   1.000
_cell.angle_alpha   90.00
_cell.angle_beta   90.00
_cell.angle_gamma   90.00
#
_symmetry.space_group_name_H-M   'P 1'
#
loop_
_entity.id
_entity.type
_entity.pdbx_description
1 polymer ?
#
loop_
_entity_poly.entity_id
_entity_poly.type
_entity_poly.pdbx_seq_one_letter_code
_entity_poly.pdbx_strand_id
1 'polypeptide(L)'
;MQFPNALEGVKKIYKAEIIALFGAIVGFVAAVLGLVGAQSGSVGGLAGAGILIIAMSVLFIIAFIMNIVGLNKARPDEENFINALYMVFAGIVLSIVVGATKDGTLIHTLGESLSNICNLLVNYLVATALLNLANRLGDAAVAQKAKSVRTLLTIVWIIALVLNVMGDILTSKAGIIAVVLALIASVVEIIAYIVYLGLLSKARGMLEA
;
A
#
# COMPACT_ATOMS: atom_id res chain seq x y z
N MET A 1 29.42 0.98 -7.41
CA MET A 1 27.98 1.29 -7.23
C MET A 1 27.58 2.40 -8.20
N GLN A 2 26.71 2.07 -9.17
CA GLN A 2 26.28 3.04 -10.19
C GLN A 2 25.14 3.97 -9.68
N PHE A 3 24.31 3.52 -8.73
CA PHE A 3 23.13 4.23 -8.24
C PHE A 3 23.07 4.25 -6.70
N PRO A 4 23.96 5.01 -6.01
CA PRO A 4 24.04 4.97 -4.55
C PRO A 4 22.81 5.54 -3.85
N ASN A 5 22.16 6.56 -4.43
CA ASN A 5 20.96 7.15 -3.86
C ASN A 5 19.76 6.21 -4.00
N ALA A 6 19.62 5.52 -5.14
CA ALA A 6 18.58 4.52 -5.33
C ALA A 6 18.74 3.36 -4.35
N LEU A 7 19.96 2.89 -4.10
CA LEU A 7 20.22 1.83 -3.12
C LEU A 7 19.76 2.24 -1.71
N GLU A 8 20.18 3.41 -1.23
CA GLU A 8 19.77 3.89 0.09
C GLU A 8 18.26 4.12 0.18
N GLY A 9 17.67 4.68 -0.88
CA GLY A 9 16.24 4.91 -0.98
C GLY A 9 15.44 3.61 -0.94
N VAL A 10 15.81 2.63 -1.79
CA VAL A 10 15.15 1.32 -1.85
C VAL A 10 15.29 0.55 -0.54
N LYS A 11 16.44 0.64 0.16
CA LYS A 11 16.60 0.07 1.49
C LYS A 11 15.60 0.65 2.51
N LYS A 12 15.36 1.96 2.44
CA LYS A 12 14.39 2.63 3.33
C LYS A 12 12.96 2.26 2.97
N ILE A 13 12.61 2.26 1.69
CA ILE A 13 11.28 1.83 1.20
C ILE A 13 11.02 0.39 1.63
N TYR A 14 11.95 -0.54 1.42
CA TYR A 14 11.81 -1.93 1.84
C TYR A 14 11.57 -2.07 3.34
N LYS A 15 12.35 -1.35 4.18
CA LYS A 15 12.14 -1.35 5.63
C LYS A 15 10.80 -0.75 6.02
N ALA A 16 10.37 0.33 5.34
CA ALA A 16 9.06 0.94 5.55
C ALA A 16 7.93 -0.07 5.30
N GLU A 17 8.00 -0.79 4.18
CA GLU A 17 7.00 -1.80 3.83
C GLU A 17 6.98 -2.98 4.82
N ILE A 18 8.13 -3.42 5.32
CA ILE A 18 8.19 -4.43 6.38
C ILE A 18 7.52 -3.93 7.67
N ILE A 19 7.79 -2.69 8.08
CA ILE A 19 7.15 -2.09 9.26
C ILE A 19 5.63 -1.96 9.05
N ALA A 20 5.19 -1.57 7.84
CA ALA A 20 3.78 -1.50 7.50
C ALA A 20 3.11 -2.89 7.58
N LEU A 21 3.78 -3.95 7.11
CA LEU A 21 3.29 -5.31 7.25
C LEU A 21 3.10 -5.73 8.71
N PHE A 22 4.08 -5.42 9.58
CA PHE A 22 3.93 -5.65 11.01
C PHE A 22 2.78 -4.83 11.59
N GLY A 23 2.62 -3.58 11.19
CA GLY A 23 1.49 -2.74 11.58
C GLY A 23 0.15 -3.36 11.18
N ALA A 24 0.04 -3.90 9.97
CA ALA A 24 -1.17 -4.59 9.50
C ALA A 24 -1.49 -5.85 10.31
N ILE A 25 -0.48 -6.66 10.67
CA ILE A 25 -0.65 -7.84 11.53
C ILE A 25 -1.14 -7.42 12.92
N VAL A 26 -0.54 -6.40 13.52
CA VAL A 26 -0.97 -5.85 14.82
C VAL A 26 -2.41 -5.34 14.74
N GLY A 27 -2.77 -4.64 13.66
CA GLY A 27 -4.13 -4.17 13.41
C GLY A 27 -5.15 -5.30 13.29
N PHE A 28 -4.78 -6.39 12.61
CA PHE A 28 -5.64 -7.58 12.51
C PHE A 28 -5.89 -8.21 13.89
N VAL A 29 -4.85 -8.37 14.71
CA VAL A 29 -4.99 -8.87 16.08
C VAL A 29 -5.86 -7.95 16.92
N ALA A 30 -5.68 -6.63 16.79
CA ALA A 30 -6.50 -5.64 17.47
C ALA A 30 -7.99 -5.76 17.10
N ALA A 31 -8.28 -5.94 15.80
CA ALA A 31 -9.64 -6.10 15.30
C ALA A 31 -10.31 -7.37 15.88
N VAL A 32 -9.59 -8.50 15.88
CA VAL A 32 -10.09 -9.75 16.46
C VAL A 32 -10.37 -9.60 17.96
N LEU A 33 -9.42 -9.03 18.73
CA LEU A 33 -9.61 -8.79 20.16
C LEU A 33 -10.76 -7.83 20.45
N GLY A 34 -10.91 -6.79 19.63
CA GLY A 34 -12.03 -5.83 19.74
C GLY A 34 -13.38 -6.51 19.52
N LEU A 35 -13.50 -7.35 18.49
CA LEU A 35 -14.72 -8.11 18.20
C LEU A 35 -15.09 -9.09 19.32
N VAL A 36 -14.12 -9.88 19.78
CA VAL A 36 -14.33 -10.83 20.90
C VAL A 36 -14.65 -10.10 22.19
N GLY A 37 -13.96 -8.99 22.47
CA GLY A 37 -14.21 -8.15 23.65
C GLY A 37 -15.62 -7.54 23.64
N ALA A 38 -16.07 -7.04 22.49
CA ALA A 38 -17.41 -6.50 22.32
C ALA A 38 -18.51 -7.56 22.51
N GLN A 39 -18.33 -8.76 21.94
CA GLN A 39 -19.30 -9.84 22.06
C GLN A 39 -19.38 -10.44 23.48
N SER A 40 -18.25 -10.52 24.19
CA SER A 40 -18.17 -11.07 25.56
C SER A 40 -18.41 -10.03 26.66
N GLY A 41 -18.54 -8.74 26.33
CA GLY A 41 -18.60 -7.66 27.30
C GLY A 41 -17.29 -7.46 28.10
N SER A 42 -16.17 -8.01 27.61
CA SER A 42 -14.87 -7.97 28.28
C SER A 42 -14.20 -6.61 28.15
N VAL A 43 -14.16 -5.83 29.23
CA VAL A 43 -13.42 -4.56 29.30
C VAL A 43 -11.94 -4.73 28.98
N GLY A 44 -11.34 -5.84 29.45
CA GLY A 44 -9.91 -6.16 29.17
C GLY A 44 -9.63 -6.41 27.69
N GLY A 45 -10.55 -7.07 26.98
CA GLY A 45 -10.44 -7.27 25.52
C GLY A 45 -10.50 -5.95 24.75
N LEU A 46 -11.42 -5.07 25.10
CA LEU A 46 -11.55 -3.75 24.48
C LEU A 46 -10.35 -2.84 24.76
N ALA A 47 -9.86 -2.82 26.02
CA ALA A 47 -8.67 -2.06 26.39
C ALA A 47 -7.41 -2.56 25.64
N GLY A 48 -7.23 -3.89 25.56
CA GLY A 48 -6.14 -4.50 24.81
C GLY A 48 -6.17 -4.15 23.33
N ALA A 49 -7.36 -4.20 22.69
CA ALA A 49 -7.55 -3.77 21.31
C ALA A 49 -7.17 -2.28 21.12
N GLY A 50 -7.55 -1.41 22.04
CA GLY A 50 -7.21 0.02 22.01
C GLY A 50 -5.71 0.26 22.03
N ILE A 51 -4.98 -0.44 22.90
CA ILE A 51 -3.50 -0.34 22.97
C ILE A 51 -2.85 -0.78 21.66
N LEU A 52 -3.33 -1.89 21.08
CA LEU A 52 -2.81 -2.37 19.80
C LEU A 52 -3.10 -1.43 18.63
N ILE A 53 -4.25 -0.75 18.62
CA ILE A 53 -4.58 0.27 17.61
C ILE A 53 -3.59 1.43 17.69
N ILE A 54 -3.24 1.88 18.89
CA ILE A 54 -2.22 2.93 19.08
C ILE A 54 -0.86 2.45 18.55
N ALA A 55 -0.45 1.23 18.91
CA ALA A 55 0.81 0.65 18.43
C ALA A 55 0.84 0.53 16.89
N MET A 56 -0.25 0.06 16.28
CA MET A 56 -0.42 0.01 14.83
C MET A 56 -0.26 1.38 14.19
N SER A 57 -0.92 2.41 14.75
CA SER A 57 -0.86 3.78 14.23
C SER A 57 0.56 4.33 14.26
N VAL A 58 1.32 4.09 15.33
CA VAL A 58 2.73 4.48 15.44
C VAL A 58 3.58 3.78 14.37
N LEU A 59 3.39 2.47 14.16
CA LEU A 59 4.11 1.72 13.13
C LEU A 59 3.82 2.27 11.73
N PHE A 60 2.56 2.58 11.41
CA PHE A 60 2.21 3.17 10.12
C PHE A 60 2.80 4.57 9.91
N ILE A 61 2.84 5.42 10.95
CA ILE A 61 3.49 6.74 10.87
C ILE A 61 4.98 6.57 10.58
N ILE A 62 5.68 5.66 11.28
CA ILE A 62 7.10 5.39 11.06
C ILE A 62 7.31 4.87 9.62
N ALA A 63 6.53 3.89 9.18
CA ALA A 63 6.59 3.34 7.83
C ALA A 63 6.39 4.43 6.76
N PHE A 64 5.40 5.28 6.96
CA PHE A 64 5.08 6.39 6.07
C PHE A 64 6.24 7.39 5.93
N ILE A 65 6.80 7.84 7.06
CA ILE A 65 7.96 8.75 7.07
C ILE A 65 9.15 8.10 6.37
N MET A 66 9.42 6.83 6.65
CA MET A 66 10.52 6.10 6.02
C MET A 66 10.32 5.94 4.51
N ASN A 67 9.10 5.74 4.06
CA ASN A 67 8.76 5.64 2.64
C ASN A 67 9.03 6.98 1.93
N ILE A 68 8.53 8.10 2.46
CA ILE A 68 8.81 9.45 1.93
C ILE A 68 10.32 9.72 1.87
N VAL A 69 11.05 9.43 2.95
CA VAL A 69 12.51 9.64 3.00
C VAL A 69 13.21 8.73 1.97
N GLY A 70 12.74 7.51 1.80
CA GLY A 70 13.25 6.56 0.81
C GLY A 70 13.06 7.05 -0.63
N LEU A 71 11.85 7.47 -0.98
CA LEU A 71 11.52 8.04 -2.30
C LEU A 71 12.34 9.30 -2.59
N ASN A 72 12.42 10.22 -1.62
CA ASN A 72 13.20 11.45 -1.77
C ASN A 72 14.70 11.16 -1.94
N LYS A 73 15.23 10.14 -1.29
CA LYS A 73 16.65 9.75 -1.40
C LYS A 73 16.94 9.10 -2.77
N ALA A 74 16.02 8.30 -3.29
CA ALA A 74 16.19 7.58 -4.56
C ALA A 74 16.00 8.48 -5.81
N ARG A 75 15.29 9.60 -5.69
CA ARG A 75 14.90 10.47 -6.80
C ARG A 75 16.03 10.96 -7.70
N PRO A 76 17.30 11.21 -7.24
CA PRO A 76 18.34 11.69 -8.14
C PRO A 76 18.79 10.66 -9.16
N ASP A 77 18.61 9.36 -8.88
CA ASP A 77 19.06 8.27 -9.74
C ASP A 77 17.97 7.83 -10.75
N GLU A 78 16.67 8.06 -10.43
CA GLU A 78 15.57 7.67 -11.31
C GLU A 78 14.30 8.53 -11.05
N GLU A 79 13.78 9.17 -12.12
CA GLU A 79 12.70 10.15 -12.08
C GLU A 79 11.38 9.58 -11.52
N ASN A 80 11.08 8.30 -11.76
CA ASN A 80 9.83 7.72 -11.26
C ASN A 80 9.73 7.71 -9.73
N PHE A 81 10.83 7.82 -8.99
CA PHE A 81 10.77 7.99 -7.53
C PHE A 81 10.23 9.37 -7.12
N ILE A 82 10.53 10.44 -7.87
CA ILE A 82 9.93 11.76 -7.58
C ILE A 82 8.45 11.76 -7.98
N ASN A 83 8.08 11.10 -9.07
CA ASN A 83 6.68 10.97 -9.47
C ASN A 83 5.88 10.18 -8.42
N ALA A 84 6.46 9.11 -7.85
CA ALA A 84 5.87 8.39 -6.72
C ALA A 84 5.70 9.30 -5.49
N LEU A 85 6.67 10.13 -5.19
CA LEU A 85 6.60 11.09 -4.08
C LEU A 85 5.47 12.11 -4.29
N TYR A 86 5.28 12.62 -5.51
CA TYR A 86 4.14 13.49 -5.83
C TYR A 86 2.79 12.79 -5.63
N MET A 87 2.68 11.49 -5.96
CA MET A 87 1.47 10.71 -5.70
C MET A 87 1.21 10.53 -4.20
N VAL A 88 2.25 10.36 -3.38
CA VAL A 88 2.11 10.33 -1.92
C VAL A 88 1.50 11.64 -1.41
N PHE A 89 2.02 12.79 -1.84
CA PHE A 89 1.48 14.09 -1.42
C PHE A 89 0.06 14.33 -1.94
N ALA A 90 -0.23 13.94 -3.18
CA ALA A 90 -1.58 14.01 -3.73
C ALA A 90 -2.57 13.16 -2.90
N GLY A 91 -2.18 11.95 -2.51
CA GLY A 91 -2.97 11.08 -1.63
C GLY A 91 -3.23 11.71 -0.27
N ILE A 92 -2.23 12.36 0.36
CA ILE A 92 -2.41 13.08 1.64
C ILE A 92 -3.46 14.20 1.48
N VAL A 93 -3.32 15.04 0.45
CA VAL A 93 -4.27 16.14 0.22
C VAL A 93 -5.68 15.61 0.03
N LEU A 94 -5.85 14.54 -0.77
CA LEU A 94 -7.14 13.90 -0.97
C LEU A 94 -7.69 13.32 0.33
N SER A 95 -6.87 12.66 1.16
CA SER A 95 -7.29 12.10 2.46
C SER A 95 -7.75 13.19 3.43
N ILE A 96 -7.10 14.37 3.41
CA ILE A 96 -7.55 15.52 4.22
C ILE A 96 -8.92 16.03 3.73
N VAL A 97 -9.12 16.14 2.41
CA VAL A 97 -10.40 16.54 1.83
C VAL A 97 -11.50 15.54 2.19
N VAL A 98 -11.23 14.25 2.09
CA VAL A 98 -12.16 13.18 2.48
C VAL A 98 -12.52 13.31 3.96
N GLY A 99 -11.54 13.47 4.85
CA GLY A 99 -11.78 13.62 6.30
C GLY A 99 -12.57 14.88 6.68
N ALA A 100 -12.58 15.90 5.81
CA ALA A 100 -13.36 17.14 6.02
C ALA A 100 -14.77 17.08 5.41
N THR A 101 -15.09 16.05 4.62
CA THR A 101 -16.41 15.90 3.97
C THR A 101 -17.28 14.90 4.74
N LYS A 102 -18.60 15.05 4.60
CA LYS A 102 -19.56 14.10 5.22
C LYS A 102 -19.58 12.79 4.43
N ASP A 103 -19.63 11.68 5.17
CA ASP A 103 -19.82 10.35 4.59
C ASP A 103 -21.07 10.29 3.70
N GLY A 104 -20.97 9.54 2.60
CA GLY A 104 -22.05 9.38 1.64
C GLY A 104 -22.26 10.56 0.67
N THR A 105 -21.41 11.58 0.73
CA THR A 105 -21.41 12.62 -0.31
C THR A 105 -20.59 12.18 -1.52
N LEU A 106 -20.94 12.66 -2.71
CA LEU A 106 -20.20 12.37 -3.95
C LEU A 106 -18.72 12.77 -3.82
N ILE A 107 -18.42 13.88 -3.14
CA ILE A 107 -17.05 14.37 -2.92
C ILE A 107 -16.29 13.40 -2.02
N HIS A 108 -16.91 12.86 -0.97
CA HIS A 108 -16.32 11.85 -0.09
C HIS A 108 -15.94 10.59 -0.87
N THR A 109 -16.92 9.98 -1.59
CA THR A 109 -16.71 8.75 -2.37
C THR A 109 -15.66 8.91 -3.47
N LEU A 110 -15.70 10.02 -4.21
CA LEU A 110 -14.68 10.30 -5.23
C LEU A 110 -13.30 10.54 -4.61
N GLY A 111 -13.24 11.26 -3.50
CA GLY A 111 -11.98 11.52 -2.78
C GLY A 111 -11.34 10.25 -2.26
N GLU A 112 -12.11 9.32 -1.66
CA GLU A 112 -11.61 8.00 -1.24
C GLU A 112 -11.08 7.18 -2.42
N SER A 113 -11.85 7.12 -3.51
CA SER A 113 -11.45 6.38 -4.72
C SER A 113 -10.16 6.94 -5.31
N LEU A 114 -10.03 8.26 -5.40
CA LEU A 114 -8.80 8.92 -5.90
C LEU A 114 -7.62 8.73 -4.95
N SER A 115 -7.82 8.77 -3.63
CA SER A 115 -6.77 8.49 -2.64
C SER A 115 -6.23 7.07 -2.78
N ASN A 116 -7.12 6.09 -2.94
CA ASN A 116 -6.74 4.69 -3.18
C ASN A 116 -5.97 4.53 -4.50
N ILE A 117 -6.38 5.23 -5.56
CA ILE A 117 -5.64 5.27 -6.83
C ILE A 117 -4.23 5.84 -6.63
N CYS A 118 -4.08 6.94 -5.88
CA CYS A 118 -2.77 7.51 -5.60
C CYS A 118 -1.84 6.50 -4.90
N ASN A 119 -2.33 5.77 -3.91
CA ASN A 119 -1.56 4.76 -3.20
C ASN A 119 -1.09 3.60 -4.12
N LEU A 120 -1.96 3.13 -5.00
CA LEU A 120 -1.58 2.11 -6.00
C LEU A 120 -0.55 2.64 -7.01
N LEU A 121 -0.70 3.90 -7.43
CA LEU A 121 0.24 4.56 -8.35
C LEU A 121 1.63 4.72 -7.72
N VAL A 122 1.75 4.96 -6.42
CA VAL A 122 3.05 4.99 -5.73
C VAL A 122 3.80 3.68 -5.96
N ASN A 123 3.18 2.54 -5.66
CA ASN A 123 3.80 1.23 -5.81
C ASN A 123 4.12 0.89 -7.29
N TYR A 124 3.23 1.29 -8.21
CA TYR A 124 3.44 1.13 -9.65
C TYR A 124 4.63 1.95 -10.15
N LEU A 125 4.77 3.20 -9.71
CA LEU A 125 5.87 4.08 -10.09
C LEU A 125 7.20 3.60 -9.50
N VAL A 126 7.21 3.12 -8.24
CA VAL A 126 8.38 2.48 -7.64
C VAL A 126 8.79 1.23 -8.43
N ALA A 127 7.84 0.36 -8.80
CA ALA A 127 8.13 -0.81 -9.62
C ALA A 127 8.65 -0.41 -11.02
N THR A 128 8.17 0.71 -11.59
CA THR A 128 8.67 1.25 -12.86
C THR A 128 10.10 1.79 -12.71
N ALA A 129 10.40 2.51 -11.63
CA ALA A 129 11.75 2.97 -11.33
C ALA A 129 12.73 1.80 -11.23
N LEU A 130 12.35 0.76 -10.51
CA LEU A 130 13.17 -0.45 -10.36
C LEU A 130 13.35 -1.20 -11.69
N LEU A 131 12.34 -1.23 -12.57
CA LEU A 131 12.46 -1.76 -13.92
C LEU A 131 13.51 -1.00 -14.73
N ASN A 132 13.45 0.34 -14.69
CA ASN A 132 14.40 1.18 -15.44
C ASN A 132 15.82 1.00 -14.93
N LEU A 133 16.02 0.98 -13.62
CA LEU A 133 17.35 0.71 -13.02
C LEU A 133 17.85 -0.68 -13.36
N ALA A 134 17.01 -1.70 -13.33
CA ALA A 134 17.37 -3.07 -13.70
C ALA A 134 17.79 -3.16 -15.18
N ASN A 135 17.09 -2.48 -16.07
CA ASN A 135 17.46 -2.42 -17.49
C ASN A 135 18.82 -1.70 -17.69
N ARG A 136 19.10 -0.62 -16.95
CA ARG A 136 20.38 0.11 -16.99
C ARG A 136 21.55 -0.74 -16.45
N LEU A 137 21.29 -1.59 -15.46
CA LEU A 137 22.29 -2.51 -14.88
C LEU A 137 22.39 -3.84 -15.63
N GLY A 138 21.50 -4.12 -16.58
CA GLY A 138 21.47 -5.38 -17.32
C GLY A 138 20.94 -6.58 -16.52
N ASP A 139 20.27 -6.34 -15.37
CA ASP A 139 19.66 -7.40 -14.55
C ASP A 139 18.29 -7.80 -15.09
N ALA A 140 18.31 -8.79 -16.01
CA ALA A 140 17.08 -9.30 -16.62
C ALA A 140 16.11 -9.94 -15.61
N ALA A 141 16.62 -10.53 -14.52
CA ALA A 141 15.78 -11.19 -13.53
C ALA A 141 14.96 -10.18 -12.72
N VAL A 142 15.57 -9.09 -12.27
CA VAL A 142 14.87 -8.00 -11.58
C VAL A 142 13.96 -7.27 -12.55
N ALA A 143 14.38 -7.01 -13.79
CA ALA A 143 13.55 -6.35 -14.80
C ALA A 143 12.27 -7.15 -15.10
N GLN A 144 12.37 -8.48 -15.27
CA GLN A 144 11.20 -9.32 -15.49
C GLN A 144 10.28 -9.35 -14.28
N LYS A 145 10.83 -9.42 -13.07
CA LYS A 145 10.03 -9.37 -11.84
C LYS A 145 9.31 -8.03 -11.70
N ALA A 146 9.97 -6.91 -12.01
CA ALA A 146 9.35 -5.59 -11.98
C ALA A 146 8.20 -5.47 -13.00
N LYS A 147 8.35 -6.02 -14.22
CA LYS A 147 7.25 -6.10 -15.20
C LYS A 147 6.06 -6.89 -14.65
N SER A 148 6.31 -8.06 -14.05
CA SER A 148 5.24 -8.90 -13.46
C SER A 148 4.52 -8.17 -12.33
N VAL A 149 5.24 -7.47 -11.44
CA VAL A 149 4.65 -6.66 -10.37
C VAL A 149 3.79 -5.54 -10.94
N ARG A 150 4.25 -4.81 -11.94
CA ARG A 150 3.46 -3.75 -12.60
C ARG A 150 2.17 -4.30 -13.18
N THR A 151 2.22 -5.42 -13.90
CA THR A 151 1.03 -6.07 -14.46
C THR A 151 0.06 -6.49 -13.36
N LEU A 152 0.57 -7.08 -12.27
CA LEU A 152 -0.24 -7.50 -11.13
C LEU A 152 -0.92 -6.29 -10.45
N LEU A 153 -0.18 -5.20 -10.20
CA LEU A 153 -0.74 -3.97 -9.63
C LEU A 153 -1.82 -3.36 -10.54
N THR A 154 -1.64 -3.41 -11.87
CA THR A 154 -2.67 -2.98 -12.82
C THR A 154 -3.94 -3.85 -12.73
N ILE A 155 -3.79 -5.16 -12.60
CA ILE A 155 -4.93 -6.08 -12.44
C ILE A 155 -5.66 -5.79 -11.12
N VAL A 156 -4.92 -5.62 -10.01
CA VAL A 156 -5.50 -5.26 -8.71
C VAL A 156 -6.29 -3.95 -8.82
N TRP A 157 -5.73 -2.96 -9.51
CA TRP A 157 -6.42 -1.68 -9.73
C TRP A 157 -7.73 -1.83 -10.51
N ILE A 158 -7.72 -2.61 -11.59
CA ILE A 158 -8.94 -2.87 -12.37
C ILE A 158 -9.99 -3.60 -11.52
N ILE A 159 -9.58 -4.61 -10.75
CA ILE A 159 -10.47 -5.32 -9.82
C ILE A 159 -11.07 -4.37 -8.80
N ALA A 160 -10.24 -3.55 -8.13
CA ALA A 160 -10.70 -2.58 -7.13
C ALA A 160 -11.70 -1.58 -7.73
N LEU A 161 -11.44 -1.08 -8.95
CA LEU A 161 -12.32 -0.14 -9.64
C LEU A 161 -13.67 -0.80 -9.99
N VAL A 162 -13.65 -2.03 -10.51
CA VAL A 162 -14.88 -2.80 -10.80
C VAL A 162 -15.68 -3.05 -9.54
N LEU A 163 -15.03 -3.43 -8.43
CA LEU A 163 -15.70 -3.70 -7.16
C LEU A 163 -16.30 -2.43 -6.55
N ASN A 164 -15.64 -1.27 -6.64
CA ASN A 164 -16.21 0.00 -6.19
C ASN A 164 -17.47 0.36 -6.98
N VAL A 165 -17.42 0.26 -8.32
CA VAL A 165 -18.59 0.52 -9.16
C VAL A 165 -19.73 -0.47 -8.90
N MET A 166 -19.41 -1.76 -8.73
CA MET A 166 -20.41 -2.78 -8.43
C MET A 166 -20.93 -2.68 -7.00
N GLY A 167 -20.12 -2.25 -6.04
CA GLY A 167 -20.52 -2.05 -4.65
C GLY A 167 -21.71 -1.10 -4.53
N ASP A 168 -21.67 0.01 -5.22
CA ASP A 168 -22.78 1.01 -5.24
C ASP A 168 -24.06 0.44 -5.87
N ILE A 169 -23.93 -0.47 -6.84
CA ILE A 169 -25.08 -1.10 -7.54
C ILE A 169 -25.65 -2.27 -6.73
N LEU A 170 -24.79 -3.02 -6.02
CA LEU A 170 -25.16 -4.28 -5.35
C LEU A 170 -25.61 -4.09 -3.89
N THR A 171 -25.33 -2.97 -3.25
CA THR A 171 -25.66 -2.71 -1.83
C THR A 171 -27.17 -2.81 -1.53
N SER A 172 -28.03 -2.77 -2.56
CA SER A 172 -29.49 -2.90 -2.36
C SER A 172 -30.02 -4.35 -2.40
N LYS A 173 -29.26 -5.35 -2.91
CA LYS A 173 -29.83 -6.70 -3.14
C LYS A 173 -28.90 -7.92 -2.88
N ALA A 174 -27.63 -7.76 -2.57
CA ALA A 174 -26.70 -8.90 -2.60
C ALA A 174 -25.60 -8.88 -1.53
N GLY A 175 -25.94 -8.70 -0.26
CA GLY A 175 -24.97 -8.61 0.85
C GLY A 175 -23.90 -9.73 0.88
N ILE A 176 -24.28 -10.98 0.57
CA ILE A 176 -23.35 -12.12 0.56
C ILE A 176 -22.37 -12.03 -0.62
N ILE A 177 -22.84 -11.65 -1.80
CA ILE A 177 -21.98 -11.54 -3.00
C ILE A 177 -20.93 -10.42 -2.81
N ALA A 178 -21.33 -9.28 -2.23
CA ALA A 178 -20.41 -8.19 -1.94
C ALA A 178 -19.32 -8.62 -0.95
N VAL A 179 -19.65 -9.37 0.09
CA VAL A 179 -18.68 -9.91 1.06
C VAL A 179 -17.70 -10.88 0.39
N VAL A 180 -18.19 -11.79 -0.45
CA VAL A 180 -17.33 -12.75 -1.17
C VAL A 180 -16.38 -12.03 -2.12
N LEU A 181 -16.87 -11.03 -2.86
CA LEU A 181 -16.02 -10.23 -3.75
C LEU A 181 -14.97 -9.43 -3.00
N ALA A 182 -15.33 -8.82 -1.86
CA ALA A 182 -14.37 -8.12 -1.00
C ALA A 182 -13.28 -9.05 -0.45
N LEU A 183 -13.64 -10.28 -0.06
CA LEU A 183 -12.67 -11.28 0.38
C LEU A 183 -11.71 -11.67 -0.75
N ILE A 184 -12.22 -11.89 -1.97
CA ILE A 184 -11.37 -12.20 -3.13
C ILE A 184 -10.41 -11.04 -3.41
N ALA A 185 -10.91 -9.80 -3.39
CA ALA A 185 -10.07 -8.61 -3.58
C ALA A 185 -8.94 -8.53 -2.54
N SER A 186 -9.27 -8.71 -1.26
CA SER A 186 -8.29 -8.68 -0.18
C SER A 186 -7.20 -9.74 -0.34
N VAL A 187 -7.56 -10.94 -0.79
CA VAL A 187 -6.56 -12.00 -1.06
C VAL A 187 -5.64 -11.60 -2.21
N VAL A 188 -6.19 -11.03 -3.29
CA VAL A 188 -5.39 -10.59 -4.44
C VAL A 188 -4.46 -9.44 -4.05
N GLU A 189 -4.92 -8.50 -3.24
CA GLU A 189 -4.10 -7.40 -2.69
C GLU A 189 -2.94 -7.91 -1.84
N ILE A 190 -3.19 -8.89 -0.95
CA ILE A 190 -2.14 -9.50 -0.13
C ILE A 190 -1.08 -10.18 -1.00
N ILE A 191 -1.51 -10.94 -2.02
CA ILE A 191 -0.59 -11.58 -2.96
C ILE A 191 0.25 -10.53 -3.69
N ALA A 192 -0.38 -9.47 -4.21
CA ALA A 192 0.30 -8.38 -4.90
C ALA A 192 1.33 -7.69 -3.98
N TYR A 193 0.98 -7.48 -2.72
CA TYR A 193 1.87 -6.88 -1.73
C TYR A 193 3.09 -7.77 -1.43
N ILE A 194 2.90 -9.08 -1.25
CA ILE A 194 4.01 -10.03 -1.05
C ILE A 194 4.95 -10.05 -2.26
N VAL A 195 4.39 -10.05 -3.46
CA VAL A 195 5.18 -10.04 -4.71
C VAL A 195 5.95 -8.73 -4.85
N TYR A 196 5.34 -7.59 -4.48
CA TYR A 196 5.99 -6.28 -4.44
C TYR A 196 7.15 -6.22 -3.43
N LEU A 197 6.96 -6.72 -2.20
CA LEU A 197 8.04 -6.86 -1.21
C LEU A 197 9.20 -7.70 -1.74
N GLY A 198 8.88 -8.79 -2.41
CA GLY A 198 9.88 -9.63 -3.06
C GLY A 198 10.63 -8.93 -4.21
N LEU A 199 10.01 -7.96 -4.91
CA LEU A 199 10.69 -7.10 -5.88
C LEU A 199 11.68 -6.17 -5.18
N LEU A 200 11.24 -5.44 -4.13
CA LEU A 200 12.09 -4.54 -3.36
C LEU A 200 13.32 -5.25 -2.78
N SER A 201 13.13 -6.45 -2.25
CA SER A 201 14.23 -7.27 -1.72
C SER A 201 15.26 -7.63 -2.79
N LYS A 202 14.81 -8.08 -3.98
CA LYS A 202 15.72 -8.40 -5.11
C LYS A 202 16.39 -7.15 -5.67
N ALA A 203 15.65 -6.04 -5.82
CA ALA A 203 16.20 -4.79 -6.32
C ALA A 203 17.29 -4.23 -5.39
N ARG A 204 17.12 -4.39 -4.06
CA ARG A 204 18.18 -4.05 -3.11
C ARG A 204 19.44 -4.85 -3.38
N GLY A 205 19.35 -6.17 -3.57
CA GLY A 205 20.51 -7.01 -3.88
C GLY A 205 21.18 -6.63 -5.21
N MET A 206 20.40 -6.33 -6.25
CA MET A 206 20.91 -5.84 -7.54
C MET A 206 21.68 -4.52 -7.39
N LEU A 207 21.19 -3.59 -6.58
CA LEU A 207 21.83 -2.29 -6.38
C LEU A 207 23.07 -2.35 -5.45
N GLU A 208 23.20 -3.42 -4.64
CA GLU A 208 24.38 -3.68 -3.80
C GLU A 208 25.56 -4.27 -4.59
N ALA A 209 25.29 -5.01 -5.66
CA ALA A 209 26.30 -5.62 -6.53
C ALA A 209 27.04 -4.58 -7.39
#